data_c3bb37054d3ad2fc1a0748a43636c1fb
#
_entry.id   c3bb37054d3ad2fc1a0748a43636c1fb
#
_cell.length_a   1.000
_cell.length_b   1.000
_cell.length_c   1.000
_cell.angle_alpha   90.00
_cell.angle_beta   90.00
_cell.angle_gamma   90.00
#
_symmetry.space_group_name_H-M   'P 1'
#
loop_
_entity.id
_entity.type
_entity.pdbx_description
1 polymer ?
#
loop_
_entity_poly.entity_id
_entity_poly.type
_entity_poly.pdbx_seq_one_letter_code
_entity_poly.pdbx_strand_id
1 'polypeptide(L)'
;LIKREFPYIYATWLAPLLSGDNSCEWAVWFKAHFEDYQKLKSKYNFAKWKREHTALLKASRADLQKQGCEVWTEGQNKFALEGTFATLGGKPDLVWTYGDDYVVDDMKSGQQRDSHMPQVQIYMYALPRFFERFRGKRFRGRLIYADGDIVDIPAETIDIGFITELGAVIKRLAADKPAIKVPSANECGFCEITPNDCPERIDEEVLPVKTSDF
;
A
#
# COMPACT_ATOMS: atom_id res chain seq x y z
N LEU A 1 -11.85 20.26 0.11
CA LEU A 1 -11.88 19.27 1.20
C LEU A 1 -13.30 18.78 1.43
N ILE A 2 -13.56 17.50 1.21
CA ILE A 2 -14.86 16.85 1.44
C ILE A 2 -14.67 15.73 2.45
N LYS A 3 -15.50 15.70 3.51
CA LYS A 3 -15.49 14.59 4.47
C LYS A 3 -16.24 13.40 3.86
N ARG A 4 -15.66 12.21 3.90
CA ARG A 4 -16.30 10.96 3.48
C ARG A 4 -17.38 10.56 4.49
N GLU A 5 -18.46 9.98 4.01
CA GLU A 5 -19.50 9.38 4.88
C GLU A 5 -18.97 8.14 5.61
N PHE A 6 -18.11 7.38 4.95
CA PHE A 6 -17.45 6.20 5.51
C PHE A 6 -15.97 6.20 5.17
N PRO A 7 -15.07 5.89 6.14
CA PRO A 7 -13.63 5.91 5.89
C PRO A 7 -13.22 4.95 4.79
N TYR A 8 -12.31 5.40 3.92
CA TYR A 8 -11.76 4.60 2.84
C TYR A 8 -10.24 4.56 2.94
N ILE A 9 -9.67 3.36 3.06
CA ILE A 9 -8.24 3.17 3.30
C ILE A 9 -7.65 2.30 2.19
N TYR A 10 -6.60 2.78 1.53
CA TYR A 10 -5.88 1.99 0.54
C TYR A 10 -4.79 1.12 1.17
N ALA A 11 -4.60 -0.08 0.62
CA ALA A 11 -3.53 -1.01 1.03
C ALA A 11 -2.15 -0.35 1.01
N THR A 12 -1.88 0.48 0.00
CA THR A 12 -0.63 1.24 -0.14
C THR A 12 -0.40 2.29 0.94
N TRP A 13 -1.44 2.70 1.66
CA TRP A 13 -1.32 3.62 2.80
C TRP A 13 -1.09 2.89 4.12
N LEU A 14 -1.64 1.67 4.23
CA LEU A 14 -1.49 0.81 5.42
C LEU A 14 -0.11 0.16 5.48
N ALA A 15 0.38 -0.29 4.35
CA ALA A 15 1.61 -1.07 4.29
C ALA A 15 2.82 -0.38 4.96
N PRO A 16 3.09 0.93 4.75
CA PRO A 16 4.17 1.63 5.45
C PRO A 16 3.97 1.75 6.97
N LEU A 17 2.73 1.76 7.45
CA LEU A 17 2.45 1.77 8.90
C LEU A 17 2.68 0.39 9.52
N LEU A 18 2.29 -0.68 8.81
CA LEU A 18 2.47 -2.06 9.27
C LEU A 18 3.95 -2.49 9.27
N SER A 19 4.77 -1.96 8.37
CA SER A 19 6.20 -2.23 8.34
C SER A 19 7.02 -1.35 9.30
N GLY A 20 6.45 -0.23 9.76
CA GLY A 20 7.19 0.80 10.49
C GLY A 20 7.99 1.77 9.61
N ASP A 21 7.85 1.70 8.27
CA ASP A 21 8.45 2.68 7.35
C ASP A 21 7.90 4.09 7.57
N ASN A 22 6.63 4.17 8.02
CA ASN A 22 5.97 5.41 8.42
C ASN A 22 5.39 5.27 9.84
N SER A 23 5.43 6.36 10.58
CA SER A 23 4.91 6.45 11.95
C SER A 23 3.73 7.43 12.07
N CYS A 24 3.54 8.31 11.09
CA CYS A 24 2.49 9.32 11.09
C CYS A 24 1.12 8.73 10.70
N GLU A 25 0.44 8.09 11.66
CA GLU A 25 -0.91 7.55 11.44
C GLU A 25 -1.92 8.64 11.05
N TRP A 26 -1.72 9.89 11.51
CA TRP A 26 -2.62 10.99 11.17
C TRP A 26 -2.71 11.25 9.66
N ALA A 27 -1.62 11.14 8.93
CA ALA A 27 -1.63 11.35 7.49
C ALA A 27 -2.52 10.33 6.76
N VAL A 28 -2.56 9.09 7.22
CA VAL A 28 -3.43 8.05 6.68
C VAL A 28 -4.86 8.23 7.16
N TRP A 29 -5.06 8.56 8.45
CA TRP A 29 -6.37 8.93 9.01
C TRP A 29 -7.01 10.07 8.22
N PHE A 30 -6.27 11.15 7.96
CA PHE A 30 -6.76 12.29 7.19
C PHE A 30 -7.22 11.86 5.78
N LYS A 31 -6.40 11.10 5.06
CA LYS A 31 -6.74 10.59 3.72
C LYS A 31 -7.90 9.60 3.74
N ALA A 32 -8.08 8.88 4.83
CA ALA A 32 -9.21 7.95 5.00
C ALA A 32 -10.54 8.68 5.17
N HIS A 33 -10.54 9.81 5.89
CA HIS A 33 -11.74 10.57 6.22
C HIS A 33 -12.08 11.71 5.25
N PHE A 34 -11.08 12.18 4.47
CA PHE A 34 -11.27 13.33 3.58
C PHE A 34 -10.82 13.05 2.16
N GLU A 35 -11.51 13.64 1.21
CA GLU A 35 -11.16 13.67 -0.21
C GLU A 35 -11.22 15.11 -0.75
N ASP A 36 -10.79 15.32 -2.00
CA ASP A 36 -10.71 16.62 -2.65
C ASP A 36 -9.93 17.69 -1.85
N TYR A 37 -8.90 17.25 -1.10
CA TYR A 37 -7.95 18.16 -0.46
C TYR A 37 -6.83 18.56 -1.42
N GLN A 38 -6.20 19.71 -1.17
CA GLN A 38 -5.05 20.16 -1.94
C GLN A 38 -3.86 19.23 -1.69
N LYS A 39 -3.20 18.83 -2.78
CA LYS A 39 -2.02 17.96 -2.72
C LYS A 39 -0.78 18.71 -3.14
N LEU A 40 0.31 18.48 -2.43
CA LEU A 40 1.63 18.89 -2.87
C LEU A 40 2.00 18.20 -4.17
N LYS A 41 2.69 18.93 -5.05
CA LYS A 41 3.23 18.34 -6.27
C LYS A 41 4.29 17.30 -5.90
N SER A 42 4.11 16.10 -6.40
CA SER A 42 5.12 15.05 -6.24
C SER A 42 6.42 15.43 -6.97
N LYS A 43 7.55 15.25 -6.27
CA LYS A 43 8.90 15.34 -6.87
C LYS A 43 9.25 14.10 -7.71
N TYR A 44 8.39 13.10 -7.71
CA TYR A 44 8.63 11.82 -8.36
C TYR A 44 8.33 11.86 -9.86
N ASN A 45 9.18 11.24 -10.67
CA ASN A 45 8.98 11.15 -12.12
C ASN A 45 7.99 10.03 -12.47
N PHE A 46 6.69 10.33 -12.35
CA PHE A 46 5.61 9.39 -12.64
C PHE A 46 5.64 8.83 -14.07
N ALA A 47 6.08 9.62 -15.06
CA ALA A 47 6.11 9.16 -16.45
C ALA A 47 7.18 8.07 -16.67
N LYS A 48 8.35 8.23 -16.05
CA LYS A 48 9.42 7.22 -16.08
C LYS A 48 8.95 5.96 -15.37
N TRP A 49 8.49 6.11 -14.13
CA TRP A 49 7.99 5.00 -13.32
C TRP A 49 6.90 4.20 -14.04
N LYS A 50 5.87 4.89 -14.56
CA LYS A 50 4.74 4.25 -15.26
C LYS A 50 5.21 3.41 -16.45
N ARG A 51 6.19 3.91 -17.21
CA ARG A 51 6.76 3.18 -18.37
C ARG A 51 7.47 1.91 -17.92
N GLU A 52 8.33 2.01 -16.91
CA GLU A 52 9.12 0.89 -16.39
C GLU A 52 8.21 -0.17 -15.75
N HIS A 53 7.29 0.24 -14.90
CA HIS A 53 6.29 -0.62 -14.28
C HIS A 53 5.41 -1.33 -15.32
N THR A 54 4.91 -0.59 -16.33
CA THR A 54 4.09 -1.17 -17.40
C THR A 54 4.87 -2.20 -18.22
N ALA A 55 6.16 -1.96 -18.49
CA ALA A 55 7.00 -2.90 -19.21
C ALA A 55 7.19 -4.21 -18.43
N LEU A 56 7.50 -4.11 -17.14
CA LEU A 56 7.67 -5.24 -16.24
C LEU A 56 6.38 -6.08 -16.15
N LEU A 57 5.25 -5.41 -15.94
CA LEU A 57 3.94 -6.05 -15.86
C LEU A 57 3.56 -6.79 -17.16
N LYS A 58 3.83 -6.19 -18.32
CA LYS A 58 3.55 -6.82 -19.61
C LYS A 58 4.43 -8.07 -19.83
N ALA A 59 5.71 -7.99 -19.48
CA ALA A 59 6.63 -9.13 -19.62
C ALA A 59 6.20 -10.29 -18.71
N SER A 60 5.96 -10.02 -17.43
CA SER A 60 5.52 -11.03 -16.47
C SER A 60 4.21 -11.68 -16.88
N ARG A 61 3.23 -10.88 -17.33
CA ARG A 61 1.96 -11.41 -17.83
C ARG A 61 2.16 -12.37 -19.04
N ALA A 62 2.98 -11.95 -20.00
CA ALA A 62 3.23 -12.74 -21.21
C ALA A 62 3.89 -14.09 -20.87
N ASP A 63 4.82 -14.09 -19.92
CA ASP A 63 5.52 -15.31 -19.51
C ASP A 63 4.60 -16.27 -18.74
N LEU A 64 3.75 -15.76 -17.85
CA LEU A 64 2.75 -16.56 -17.14
C LEU A 64 1.75 -17.19 -18.12
N GLN A 65 1.27 -16.42 -19.12
CA GLN A 65 0.35 -16.93 -20.14
C GLN A 65 0.98 -18.02 -21.01
N LYS A 66 2.27 -17.89 -21.37
CA LYS A 66 3.01 -18.96 -22.09
C LYS A 66 3.12 -20.26 -21.27
N GLN A 67 3.16 -20.13 -19.94
CA GLN A 67 3.17 -21.27 -19.02
C GLN A 67 1.78 -21.89 -18.82
N GLY A 68 0.73 -21.35 -19.44
CA GLY A 68 -0.63 -21.84 -19.32
C GLY A 68 -1.37 -21.35 -18.08
N CYS A 69 -0.85 -20.31 -17.40
CA CYS A 69 -1.53 -19.70 -16.25
C CYS A 69 -2.74 -18.88 -16.69
N GLU A 70 -3.81 -18.93 -15.90
CA GLU A 70 -4.88 -17.94 -16.00
C GLU A 70 -4.45 -16.67 -15.26
N VAL A 71 -4.53 -15.49 -15.92
CA VAL A 71 -3.93 -14.25 -15.41
C VAL A 71 -4.93 -13.11 -15.45
N TRP A 72 -5.13 -12.45 -14.32
CA TRP A 72 -5.91 -11.21 -14.16
C TRP A 72 -4.98 -10.02 -13.89
N THR A 73 -5.28 -8.89 -14.50
CA THR A 73 -4.47 -7.68 -14.42
C THR A 73 -5.12 -6.62 -13.52
N GLU A 74 -4.40 -5.55 -13.22
CA GLU A 74 -4.80 -4.41 -12.35
C GLU A 74 -6.30 -4.05 -12.38
N GLY A 75 -6.89 -3.84 -13.57
CA GLY A 75 -8.30 -3.45 -13.70
C GLY A 75 -9.28 -4.52 -13.24
N GLN A 76 -8.91 -5.79 -13.38
CA GLN A 76 -9.69 -6.95 -12.98
C GLN A 76 -9.51 -7.33 -11.50
N ASN A 77 -8.43 -6.81 -10.88
CA ASN A 77 -8.01 -7.10 -9.52
C ASN A 77 -8.35 -5.98 -8.54
N LYS A 78 -8.88 -4.84 -9.01
CA LYS A 78 -9.27 -3.73 -8.15
C LYS A 78 -10.40 -4.18 -7.21
N PHE A 79 -10.22 -3.95 -5.92
CA PHE A 79 -11.21 -4.28 -4.90
C PHE A 79 -11.49 -3.08 -3.99
N ALA A 80 -12.67 -3.12 -3.37
CA ALA A 80 -13.12 -2.22 -2.31
C ALA A 80 -13.89 -3.08 -1.30
N LEU A 81 -13.15 -3.73 -0.39
CA LEU A 81 -13.70 -4.63 0.61
C LEU A 81 -14.31 -3.81 1.76
N GLU A 82 -15.61 -3.84 1.88
CA GLU A 82 -16.32 -3.19 2.98
C GLU A 82 -16.13 -3.99 4.27
N GLY A 83 -15.63 -3.32 5.30
CA GLY A 83 -15.49 -3.84 6.65
C GLY A 83 -16.39 -3.09 7.64
N THR A 84 -16.32 -3.47 8.92
CA THR A 84 -17.12 -2.85 9.98
C THR A 84 -16.75 -1.36 10.20
N PHE A 85 -15.50 -0.99 10.02
CA PHE A 85 -14.98 0.34 10.37
C PHE A 85 -14.61 1.19 9.16
N ALA A 86 -14.19 0.56 8.08
CA ALA A 86 -13.73 1.25 6.86
C ALA A 86 -13.86 0.34 5.65
N THR A 87 -13.83 0.93 4.46
CA THR A 87 -13.60 0.22 3.20
C THR A 87 -12.10 0.11 2.96
N LEU A 88 -11.62 -1.12 2.76
CA LEU A 88 -10.24 -1.41 2.37
C LEU A 88 -10.13 -1.50 0.85
N GLY A 89 -9.40 -0.58 0.24
CA GLY A 89 -9.20 -0.54 -1.21
C GLY A 89 -7.82 -1.03 -1.64
N GLY A 90 -7.76 -1.63 -2.80
CA GLY A 90 -6.49 -2.05 -3.39
C GLY A 90 -6.58 -2.40 -4.86
N LYS A 91 -5.42 -2.48 -5.50
CA LYS A 91 -5.30 -2.81 -6.91
C LYS A 91 -4.02 -3.60 -7.16
N PRO A 92 -4.01 -4.92 -6.90
CA PRO A 92 -2.89 -5.80 -7.22
C PRO A 92 -2.53 -5.76 -8.71
N ASP A 93 -1.24 -5.83 -9.01
CA ASP A 93 -0.74 -5.74 -10.38
C ASP A 93 -1.15 -6.96 -11.21
N LEU A 94 -0.79 -8.16 -10.76
CA LEU A 94 -1.23 -9.42 -11.35
C LEU A 94 -1.78 -10.36 -10.27
N VAL A 95 -2.82 -11.07 -10.65
CA VAL A 95 -3.29 -12.28 -9.94
C VAL A 95 -3.30 -13.40 -10.97
N TRP A 96 -2.79 -14.56 -10.61
CA TRP A 96 -2.76 -15.68 -11.52
C TRP A 96 -2.94 -17.02 -10.80
N THR A 97 -3.32 -18.04 -11.55
CA THR A 97 -3.46 -19.41 -11.06
C THR A 97 -2.87 -20.41 -12.04
N TYR A 98 -2.31 -21.47 -11.49
CA TYR A 98 -1.91 -22.68 -12.22
C TYR A 98 -2.27 -23.89 -11.36
N GLY A 99 -3.23 -24.69 -11.82
CA GLY A 99 -3.83 -25.73 -10.97
C GLY A 99 -4.49 -25.15 -9.73
N ASP A 100 -4.08 -25.61 -8.57
CA ASP A 100 -4.58 -25.13 -7.27
C ASP A 100 -3.76 -23.98 -6.65
N ASP A 101 -2.69 -23.55 -7.32
CA ASP A 101 -1.88 -22.42 -6.89
C ASP A 101 -2.55 -21.10 -7.25
N TYR A 102 -2.75 -20.23 -6.26
CA TYR A 102 -3.25 -18.86 -6.40
C TYR A 102 -2.17 -17.89 -5.93
N VAL A 103 -1.76 -17.02 -6.82
CA VAL A 103 -0.61 -16.12 -6.59
C VAL A 103 -0.99 -14.68 -6.89
N VAL A 104 -0.55 -13.76 -6.04
CA VAL A 104 -0.58 -12.33 -6.30
C VAL A 104 0.85 -11.82 -6.48
N ASP A 105 1.11 -11.21 -7.62
CA ASP A 105 2.38 -10.55 -7.92
C ASP A 105 2.22 -9.04 -7.83
N ASP A 106 3.21 -8.41 -7.22
CA ASP A 106 3.30 -6.94 -7.14
C ASP A 106 4.67 -6.50 -7.68
N MET A 107 4.64 -5.65 -8.72
CA MET A 107 5.81 -5.24 -9.48
C MET A 107 6.46 -4.02 -8.86
N LYS A 108 7.76 -4.10 -8.60
CA LYS A 108 8.54 -3.03 -7.97
C LYS A 108 9.67 -2.56 -8.89
N SER A 109 9.57 -1.33 -9.39
CA SER A 109 10.62 -0.71 -10.21
C SER A 109 11.59 0.16 -9.41
N GLY A 110 11.42 0.26 -8.09
CA GLY A 110 12.27 1.02 -7.18
C GLY A 110 13.09 0.13 -6.26
N GLN A 111 13.75 0.76 -5.28
CA GLN A 111 14.49 0.05 -4.23
C GLN A 111 13.57 -0.81 -3.37
N GLN A 112 14.11 -1.88 -2.81
CA GLN A 112 13.41 -2.71 -1.84
C GLN A 112 13.08 -1.89 -0.57
N ARG A 113 11.87 -2.13 -0.03
CA ARG A 113 11.37 -1.48 1.19
C ARG A 113 10.60 -2.49 2.03
N ASP A 114 10.63 -2.34 3.32
CA ASP A 114 9.94 -3.22 4.26
C ASP A 114 8.41 -3.18 4.06
N SER A 115 7.86 -2.04 3.63
CA SER A 115 6.44 -1.88 3.32
C SER A 115 5.92 -2.67 2.11
N HIS A 116 6.80 -3.19 1.27
CA HIS A 116 6.34 -3.96 0.10
C HIS A 116 5.67 -5.28 0.50
N MET A 117 6.21 -5.98 1.51
CA MET A 117 5.64 -7.25 1.98
C MET A 117 4.23 -7.08 2.58
N PRO A 118 3.99 -6.18 3.55
CA PRO A 118 2.63 -5.93 4.07
C PRO A 118 1.62 -5.53 2.99
N GLN A 119 2.03 -4.81 1.95
CA GLN A 119 1.15 -4.47 0.84
C GLN A 119 0.61 -5.73 0.16
N VAL A 120 1.49 -6.67 -0.18
CA VAL A 120 1.09 -7.95 -0.81
C VAL A 120 0.28 -8.80 0.16
N GLN A 121 0.64 -8.85 1.43
CA GLN A 121 -0.12 -9.57 2.46
C GLN A 121 -1.56 -9.05 2.57
N ILE A 122 -1.77 -7.73 2.50
CA ILE A 122 -3.12 -7.13 2.47
C ILE A 122 -3.89 -7.63 1.23
N TYR A 123 -3.25 -7.73 0.08
CA TYR A 123 -3.87 -8.26 -1.13
C TYR A 123 -4.23 -9.74 -0.97
N MET A 124 -3.31 -10.57 -0.44
CA MET A 124 -3.57 -11.99 -0.16
C MET A 124 -4.76 -12.18 0.81
N TYR A 125 -4.91 -11.28 1.78
CA TYR A 125 -6.04 -11.27 2.72
C TYR A 125 -7.35 -10.85 2.05
N ALA A 126 -7.34 -9.81 1.19
CA ALA A 126 -8.54 -9.18 0.65
C ALA A 126 -9.14 -9.94 -0.54
N LEU A 127 -8.30 -10.46 -1.45
CA LEU A 127 -8.74 -11.10 -2.69
C LEU A 127 -9.78 -12.23 -2.49
N PRO A 128 -9.56 -13.21 -1.59
CA PRO A 128 -10.51 -14.31 -1.38
C PRO A 128 -11.78 -13.88 -0.64
N ARG A 129 -11.79 -12.68 -0.04
CA ARG A 129 -12.94 -12.10 0.67
C ARG A 129 -13.79 -11.22 -0.24
N PHE A 130 -13.20 -10.61 -1.23
CA PHE A 130 -13.89 -9.70 -2.13
C PHE A 130 -14.40 -10.40 -3.41
N PHE A 131 -13.58 -11.23 -4.05
CA PHE A 131 -13.96 -11.87 -5.32
C PHE A 131 -14.55 -13.26 -5.12
N GLU A 132 -15.75 -13.48 -5.67
CA GLU A 132 -16.42 -14.79 -5.65
C GLU A 132 -15.55 -15.89 -6.27
N ARG A 133 -14.88 -15.59 -7.40
CA ARG A 133 -13.97 -16.53 -8.09
C ARG A 133 -12.80 -17.01 -7.24
N PHE A 134 -12.48 -16.29 -6.17
CA PHE A 134 -11.37 -16.60 -5.26
C PHE A 134 -11.82 -17.04 -3.86
N ARG A 135 -13.14 -17.16 -3.65
CA ARG A 135 -13.69 -17.51 -2.35
C ARG A 135 -13.12 -18.83 -1.83
N GLY A 136 -12.63 -18.83 -0.60
CA GLY A 136 -12.02 -20.00 0.04
C GLY A 136 -10.63 -20.39 -0.47
N LYS A 137 -10.07 -19.65 -1.44
CA LYS A 137 -8.72 -19.90 -1.92
C LYS A 137 -7.67 -19.25 -1.02
N ARG A 138 -6.53 -19.91 -0.90
CA ARG A 138 -5.37 -19.38 -0.19
C ARG A 138 -4.38 -18.84 -1.22
N PHE A 139 -3.89 -17.65 -0.98
CA PHE A 139 -2.93 -16.99 -1.85
C PHE A 139 -1.53 -17.03 -1.25
N ARG A 140 -0.52 -17.28 -2.07
CA ARG A 140 0.85 -16.83 -1.83
C ARG A 140 1.11 -15.55 -2.59
N GLY A 141 2.09 -14.76 -2.16
CA GLY A 141 2.47 -13.51 -2.79
C GLY A 141 3.86 -13.57 -3.38
N ARG A 142 4.13 -12.69 -4.35
CA ARG A 142 5.50 -12.44 -4.82
C ARG A 142 5.71 -10.95 -5.04
N LEU A 143 6.87 -10.46 -4.62
CA LEU A 143 7.41 -9.17 -5.03
C LEU A 143 8.37 -9.42 -6.18
N ILE A 144 8.16 -8.73 -7.29
CA ILE A 144 8.98 -8.87 -8.50
C ILE A 144 9.68 -7.54 -8.75
N TYR A 145 10.98 -7.51 -8.54
CA TYR A 145 11.79 -6.31 -8.70
C TYR A 145 12.35 -6.17 -10.12
N ALA A 146 12.56 -4.95 -10.55
CA ALA A 146 13.06 -4.64 -11.90
C ALA A 146 14.50 -5.12 -12.16
N ASP A 147 15.29 -5.36 -11.12
CA ASP A 147 16.63 -5.92 -11.17
C ASP A 147 16.63 -7.46 -11.34
N GLY A 148 15.45 -8.09 -11.28
CA GLY A 148 15.25 -9.52 -11.43
C GLY A 148 15.08 -10.29 -10.11
N ASP A 149 15.22 -9.61 -8.97
CA ASP A 149 14.99 -10.23 -7.67
C ASP A 149 13.50 -10.58 -7.49
N ILE A 150 13.24 -11.74 -6.92
CA ILE A 150 11.90 -12.21 -6.58
C ILE A 150 11.88 -12.60 -5.10
N VAL A 151 10.94 -12.04 -4.36
CA VAL A 151 10.71 -12.40 -2.96
C VAL A 151 9.36 -13.09 -2.84
N ASP A 152 9.39 -14.36 -2.44
CA ASP A 152 8.18 -15.14 -2.18
C ASP A 152 7.62 -14.84 -0.79
N ILE A 153 6.29 -14.72 -0.71
CA ILE A 153 5.55 -14.50 0.53
C ILE A 153 4.60 -15.69 0.72
N PRO A 154 4.90 -16.58 1.67
CA PRO A 154 4.10 -17.78 1.92
C PRO A 154 2.67 -17.44 2.38
N ALA A 155 1.70 -18.29 2.01
CA ALA A 155 0.30 -18.13 2.39
C ALA A 155 0.08 -18.12 3.93
N GLU A 156 0.96 -18.79 4.67
CA GLU A 156 0.97 -18.90 6.13
C GLU A 156 1.23 -17.57 6.83
N THR A 157 1.81 -16.59 6.12
CA THR A 157 2.03 -15.24 6.67
C THR A 157 0.73 -14.47 6.89
N ILE A 158 -0.40 -14.93 6.33
CA ILE A 158 -1.74 -14.41 6.64
C ILE A 158 -2.30 -15.18 7.84
N ASP A 159 -1.62 -15.06 8.94
CA ASP A 159 -1.98 -15.67 10.22
C ASP A 159 -2.88 -14.77 11.07
N ILE A 160 -3.25 -15.27 12.26
CA ILE A 160 -4.09 -14.52 13.19
C ILE A 160 -3.40 -13.26 13.71
N GLY A 161 -2.07 -13.26 13.82
CA GLY A 161 -1.28 -12.10 14.24
C GLY A 161 -1.39 -10.98 13.23
N PHE A 162 -1.10 -11.27 11.95
CA PHE A 162 -1.25 -10.31 10.87
C PHE A 162 -2.68 -9.75 10.76
N ILE A 163 -3.69 -10.63 10.83
CA ILE A 163 -5.10 -10.22 10.73
C ILE A 163 -5.49 -9.31 11.90
N THR A 164 -5.03 -9.62 13.11
CA THR A 164 -5.31 -8.84 14.31
C THR A 164 -4.67 -7.46 14.23
N GLU A 165 -3.41 -7.39 13.80
CA GLU A 165 -2.68 -6.12 13.65
C GLU A 165 -3.30 -5.25 12.55
N LEU A 166 -3.58 -5.82 11.38
CA LEU A 166 -4.28 -5.13 10.28
C LEU A 166 -5.62 -4.56 10.76
N GLY A 167 -6.41 -5.36 11.45
CA GLY A 167 -7.70 -4.93 12.01
C GLY A 167 -7.56 -3.81 13.04
N ALA A 168 -6.55 -3.88 13.91
CA ALA A 168 -6.28 -2.86 14.92
C ALA A 168 -5.87 -1.52 14.30
N VAL A 169 -5.00 -1.55 13.27
CA VAL A 169 -4.60 -0.33 12.53
C VAL A 169 -5.79 0.27 11.80
N ILE A 170 -6.57 -0.53 11.06
CA ILE A 170 -7.78 -0.05 10.37
C ILE A 170 -8.75 0.61 11.36
N LYS A 171 -9.01 -0.02 12.51
CA LYS A 171 -9.90 0.51 13.55
C LYS A 171 -9.44 1.87 14.09
N ARG A 172 -8.13 2.04 14.34
CA ARG A 172 -7.58 3.33 14.79
C ARG A 172 -7.70 4.41 13.72
N LEU A 173 -7.40 4.06 12.47
CA LEU A 173 -7.48 5.00 11.35
C LEU A 173 -8.91 5.37 10.95
N ALA A 174 -9.89 4.53 11.25
CA ALA A 174 -11.30 4.76 10.98
C ALA A 174 -12.02 5.51 12.11
N ALA A 175 -11.37 5.70 13.27
CA ALA A 175 -11.98 6.37 14.41
C ALA A 175 -12.26 7.87 14.10
N ASP A 176 -13.34 8.42 14.65
CA ASP A 176 -13.65 9.86 14.51
C ASP A 176 -12.55 10.74 15.14
N LYS A 177 -11.94 10.28 16.21
CA LYS A 177 -10.82 10.99 16.81
C LYS A 177 -9.57 10.88 15.91
N PRO A 178 -8.93 12.01 15.57
CA PRO A 178 -7.71 11.99 14.78
C PRO A 178 -6.63 11.11 15.39
N ALA A 179 -5.96 10.34 14.53
CA ALA A 179 -4.82 9.53 14.91
C ALA A 179 -3.60 10.40 15.27
N ILE A 180 -2.54 9.77 15.76
CA ILE A 180 -1.33 10.48 16.22
C ILE A 180 -0.57 11.08 15.04
N LYS A 181 -0.21 12.37 15.15
CA LYS A 181 0.73 13.04 14.26
C LYS A 181 2.16 12.79 14.71
N VAL A 182 3.03 12.54 13.75
CA VAL A 182 4.48 12.43 13.97
C VAL A 182 5.18 13.26 12.90
N PRO A 183 5.19 14.61 13.05
CA PRO A 183 5.83 15.47 12.06
C PRO A 183 7.35 15.36 12.18
N SER A 184 7.98 15.03 11.05
CA SER A 184 9.43 15.01 10.89
C SER A 184 9.78 15.25 9.42
N ALA A 185 11.03 15.61 9.13
CA ALA A 185 11.47 15.78 7.74
C ALA A 185 11.28 14.49 6.91
N ASN A 186 11.53 13.33 7.53
CA ASN A 186 11.34 12.03 6.89
C ASN A 186 9.86 11.74 6.59
N GLU A 187 8.99 11.85 7.59
CA GLU A 187 7.54 11.58 7.41
C GLU A 187 6.89 12.57 6.45
N CYS A 188 7.24 13.85 6.57
CA CYS A 188 6.64 14.91 5.78
C CYS A 188 7.20 15.00 4.36
N GLY A 189 8.44 14.55 4.13
CA GLY A 189 9.09 14.60 2.83
C GLY A 189 8.37 13.82 1.73
N PHE A 190 7.66 12.75 2.09
CA PHE A 190 6.86 11.92 1.18
C PHE A 190 5.35 12.12 1.33
N CYS A 191 4.90 12.97 2.27
CA CYS A 191 3.49 13.23 2.51
C CYS A 191 2.96 14.27 1.51
N GLU A 192 1.83 13.97 0.87
CA GLU A 192 1.18 14.86 -0.11
C GLU A 192 0.29 15.94 0.51
N ILE A 193 0.04 15.90 1.83
CA ILE A 193 -0.85 16.83 2.52
C ILE A 193 -0.17 18.19 2.67
N THR A 194 -0.87 19.27 2.30
CA THR A 194 -0.33 20.62 2.34
C THR A 194 -0.25 21.19 3.76
N PRO A 195 0.55 22.26 4.00
CA PRO A 195 0.57 22.98 5.28
C PRO A 195 -0.80 23.55 5.69
N ASN A 196 -1.68 23.81 4.73
CA ASN A 196 -3.05 24.30 5.03
C ASN A 196 -3.87 23.26 5.80
N ASP A 197 -3.71 21.98 5.48
CA ASP A 197 -4.41 20.88 6.15
C ASP A 197 -3.57 20.26 7.29
N CYS A 198 -2.24 20.44 7.29
CA CYS A 198 -1.32 19.99 8.34
C CYS A 198 -0.33 21.10 8.71
N PRO A 199 -0.72 22.04 9.59
CA PRO A 199 0.18 23.14 10.00
C PRO A 199 1.48 22.70 10.69
N GLU A 200 1.49 21.52 11.30
CA GLU A 200 2.68 20.94 11.96
C GLU A 200 3.65 20.26 10.99
N ARG A 201 3.35 20.30 9.69
CA ARG A 201 4.22 19.75 8.65
C ARG A 201 5.63 20.37 8.72
N ILE A 202 6.65 19.54 8.56
CA ILE A 202 8.05 19.96 8.48
C ILE A 202 8.51 19.79 7.03
N ASP A 203 8.82 20.91 6.36
CA ASP A 203 9.20 20.90 4.94
C ASP A 203 10.73 20.89 4.72
N GLU A 204 11.51 21.23 5.75
CA GLU A 204 12.98 21.28 5.70
C GLU A 204 13.60 20.59 6.93
N GLU A 205 14.73 19.92 6.74
CA GLU A 205 15.58 19.51 7.85
C GLU A 205 16.14 20.76 8.53
N VAL A 206 15.82 20.94 9.82
CA VAL A 206 16.51 21.93 10.63
C VAL A 206 17.92 21.39 10.85
N LEU A 207 18.88 21.87 10.05
CA LEU A 207 20.29 21.54 10.26
C LEU A 207 20.70 21.98 11.67
N PRO A 208 21.39 21.12 12.44
CA PRO A 208 21.84 21.51 13.79
C PRO A 208 22.73 22.72 13.68
N VAL A 209 22.42 23.76 14.46
CA VAL A 209 23.29 24.91 14.59
C VAL A 209 24.55 24.44 15.31
N LYS A 210 25.68 24.53 14.61
CA LYS A 210 26.98 24.29 15.27
C LYS A 210 27.21 25.41 16.26
N THR A 211 27.25 25.08 17.54
CA THR A 211 27.70 26.01 18.59
C THR A 211 29.13 25.67 18.96
N SER A 212 29.88 26.67 19.42
CA SER A 212 31.23 26.46 19.92
C SER A 212 31.26 26.18 21.45
N ASP A 213 30.07 25.96 22.05
CA ASP A 213 29.91 25.96 23.50
C ASP A 213 30.02 24.58 24.16
N PHE A 214 30.33 23.53 23.39
CA PHE A 214 30.67 22.17 23.85
C PHE A 214 31.55 21.41 22.84
#